data_ff858bcce692adcc72acd6217f442bd2
#
_entry.id   ff858bcce692adcc72acd6217f442bd2
#
_cell.length_a   1.000
_cell.length_b   1.000
_cell.length_c   1.000
_cell.angle_alpha   90.00
_cell.angle_beta   90.00
_cell.angle_gamma   90.00
#
_symmetry.space_group_name_H-M   'P 1'
#
loop_
_entity.id
_entity.type
_entity.pdbx_description
1 polymer ?
#
loop_
_entity_poly.entity_id
_entity_poly.type
_entity_poly.pdbx_seq_one_letter_code
_entity_poly.pdbx_strand_id
1 'polypeptide(L)'
;MILVTGANGNLGSATLAALHARGATATGGSRTPGVGVRRLDFDDRVGMDLAGVSTLVLVSAGFAEDDQVIGRHAAVLETASRDGVRHVVYTSLTGAGDHLGFALAHRATERLVRTCGLPWTILRNGLYAELFGGLLMWAGDGVESAFGDGALAAVARADLAEAAAIVSADPARHDGSVYELTGAPITAADVAAGLAVRHRAIGLEEYRRRLLHEVPGLLPFQPPMLSSIATGVRHGFLDGTGTDLAGLLGRPVSDPLAAAVAAASAMRPGRVRTTAGSVPQATA
;
A
#
# COMPACT_ATOMS: atom_id res chain seq x y z
N MET A 1 -10.60 21.30 4.16
CA MET A 1 -11.06 20.06 3.48
C MET A 1 -9.88 19.11 3.37
N ILE A 2 -10.09 17.81 3.57
CA ILE A 2 -9.08 16.77 3.39
C ILE A 2 -9.09 16.31 1.93
N LEU A 3 -7.92 16.13 1.30
CA LEU A 3 -7.80 15.51 -0.01
C LEU A 3 -6.96 14.24 0.08
N VAL A 4 -7.48 13.14 -0.48
CA VAL A 4 -6.79 11.84 -0.54
C VAL A 4 -6.37 11.57 -1.99
N THR A 5 -5.06 11.47 -2.25
CA THR A 5 -4.55 11.12 -3.58
C THR A 5 -4.76 9.63 -3.88
N GLY A 6 -4.67 9.25 -5.15
CA GLY A 6 -4.87 7.85 -5.54
C GLY A 6 -6.27 7.32 -5.21
N ALA A 7 -7.30 8.18 -5.23
CA ALA A 7 -8.66 7.88 -4.80
C ALA A 7 -9.34 6.72 -5.54
N ASN A 8 -8.89 6.39 -6.75
CA ASN A 8 -9.37 5.24 -7.53
C ASN A 8 -8.57 3.96 -7.23
N GLY A 9 -7.51 4.04 -6.42
CA GLY A 9 -6.75 2.89 -5.95
C GLY A 9 -7.34 2.28 -4.67
N ASN A 10 -6.87 1.09 -4.31
CA ASN A 10 -7.42 0.33 -3.19
C ASN A 10 -7.26 1.03 -1.82
N LEU A 11 -6.09 1.59 -1.52
CA LEU A 11 -5.85 2.27 -0.24
C LEU A 11 -6.53 3.64 -0.22
N GLY A 12 -6.39 4.43 -1.30
CA GLY A 12 -6.97 5.78 -1.37
C GLY A 12 -8.50 5.75 -1.27
N SER A 13 -9.18 4.84 -1.99
CA SER A 13 -10.63 4.69 -1.90
C SER A 13 -11.10 4.23 -0.51
N ALA A 14 -10.38 3.28 0.11
CA ALA A 14 -10.68 2.83 1.46
C ALA A 14 -10.48 3.95 2.50
N THR A 15 -9.40 4.75 2.36
CA THR A 15 -9.15 5.91 3.23
C THR A 15 -10.26 6.97 3.08
N LEU A 16 -10.70 7.23 1.86
CA LEU A 16 -11.81 8.15 1.61
C LEU A 16 -13.11 7.67 2.26
N ALA A 17 -13.43 6.39 2.11
CA ALA A 17 -14.59 5.78 2.75
C ALA A 17 -14.52 5.87 4.29
N ALA A 18 -13.33 5.61 4.88
CA ALA A 18 -13.11 5.71 6.31
C ALA A 18 -13.25 7.15 6.84
N LEU A 19 -12.80 8.16 6.07
CA LEU A 19 -12.99 9.58 6.39
C LEU A 19 -14.47 9.96 6.35
N HIS A 20 -15.20 9.56 5.31
CA HIS A 20 -16.63 9.83 5.20
C HIS A 20 -17.43 9.16 6.32
N ALA A 21 -17.11 7.93 6.70
CA ALA A 21 -17.72 7.23 7.81
C ALA A 21 -17.53 7.95 9.16
N ARG A 22 -16.45 8.76 9.28
CA ARG A 22 -16.18 9.62 10.44
C ARG A 22 -16.83 11.02 10.33
N GLY A 23 -17.60 11.28 9.29
CA GLY A 23 -18.21 12.58 9.04
C GLY A 23 -17.23 13.67 8.58
N ALA A 24 -16.01 13.31 8.16
CA ALA A 24 -15.02 14.26 7.71
C ALA A 24 -15.36 14.79 6.30
N THR A 25 -15.14 16.09 6.07
CA THR A 25 -15.23 16.69 4.74
C THR A 25 -13.99 16.34 3.94
N ALA A 26 -14.10 15.31 3.09
CA ALA A 26 -13.01 14.78 2.30
C ALA A 26 -13.37 14.64 0.83
N THR A 27 -12.37 14.76 -0.06
CA THR A 27 -12.48 14.55 -1.50
C THR A 27 -11.32 13.70 -2.00
N GLY A 28 -11.53 12.99 -3.10
CA GLY A 28 -10.49 12.24 -3.77
C GLY A 28 -9.71 13.11 -4.78
N GLY A 29 -8.46 12.71 -5.04
CA GLY A 29 -7.65 13.19 -6.15
C GLY A 29 -7.20 12.01 -7.02
N SER A 30 -7.44 12.05 -8.33
CA SER A 30 -7.06 11.02 -9.28
C SER A 30 -6.87 11.59 -10.68
N ARG A 31 -6.07 10.90 -11.52
CA ARG A 31 -5.95 11.21 -12.96
C ARG A 31 -7.30 11.14 -13.69
N THR A 32 -8.17 10.23 -13.26
CA THR A 32 -9.54 10.08 -13.79
C THR A 32 -10.51 10.66 -12.77
N PRO A 33 -11.10 11.85 -13.04
CA PRO A 33 -12.08 12.47 -12.14
C PRO A 33 -13.39 11.71 -12.12
N GLY A 34 -14.20 11.94 -11.09
CA GLY A 34 -15.49 11.31 -10.90
C GLY A 34 -16.28 11.99 -9.80
N VAL A 35 -17.39 11.40 -9.39
CA VAL A 35 -18.20 11.93 -8.28
C VAL A 35 -17.36 11.91 -6.99
N GLY A 36 -17.18 13.07 -6.36
CA GLY A 36 -16.36 13.22 -5.16
C GLY A 36 -14.85 13.05 -5.39
N VAL A 37 -14.40 13.03 -6.67
CA VAL A 37 -13.00 12.90 -7.06
C VAL A 37 -12.65 13.99 -8.07
N ARG A 38 -11.74 14.91 -7.69
CA ARG A 38 -11.22 15.91 -8.61
C ARG A 38 -10.06 15.36 -9.45
N ARG A 39 -9.84 15.96 -10.63
CA ARG A 39 -8.66 15.63 -11.43
C ARG A 39 -7.40 16.05 -10.67
N LEU A 40 -6.49 15.13 -10.47
CA LEU A 40 -5.17 15.35 -9.93
C LEU A 40 -4.19 14.38 -10.62
N ASP A 41 -3.35 14.94 -11.46
CA ASP A 41 -2.37 14.19 -12.25
C ASP A 41 -0.97 14.66 -11.85
N PHE A 42 -0.17 13.79 -11.28
CA PHE A 42 1.17 14.12 -10.79
C PHE A 42 2.17 14.40 -11.93
N ASP A 43 1.85 13.97 -13.15
CA ASP A 43 2.65 14.26 -14.34
C ASP A 43 2.27 15.61 -14.99
N ASP A 44 1.10 16.19 -14.63
CA ASP A 44 0.65 17.51 -15.06
C ASP A 44 0.96 18.58 -14.00
N ARG A 45 2.24 18.96 -13.89
CA ARG A 45 2.72 19.90 -12.85
C ARG A 45 2.01 21.27 -12.90
N VAL A 46 1.62 21.71 -14.08
CA VAL A 46 0.95 23.03 -14.27
C VAL A 46 -0.53 22.94 -13.90
N GLY A 47 -1.19 21.83 -14.26
CA GLY A 47 -2.61 21.63 -14.00
C GLY A 47 -2.94 21.11 -12.60
N MET A 48 -1.94 20.81 -11.75
CA MET A 48 -2.20 20.44 -10.37
C MET A 48 -2.72 21.63 -9.56
N ASP A 49 -3.86 21.42 -8.88
CA ASP A 49 -4.52 22.39 -8.02
C ASP A 49 -4.93 21.75 -6.69
N LEU A 50 -4.40 22.28 -5.60
CA LEU A 50 -4.70 21.90 -4.22
C LEU A 50 -5.38 23.05 -3.44
N ALA A 51 -5.89 24.07 -4.14
CA ALA A 51 -6.59 25.19 -3.50
C ALA A 51 -7.75 24.69 -2.61
N GLY A 52 -7.85 25.24 -1.39
CA GLY A 52 -8.85 24.88 -0.38
C GLY A 52 -8.59 23.54 0.35
N VAL A 53 -7.50 22.86 0.04
CA VAL A 53 -7.07 21.67 0.78
C VAL A 53 -6.35 22.09 2.06
N SER A 54 -6.84 21.64 3.21
CA SER A 54 -6.16 21.87 4.50
C SER A 54 -5.23 20.72 4.88
N THR A 55 -5.63 19.50 4.56
CA THR A 55 -4.84 18.29 4.85
C THR A 55 -4.74 17.45 3.58
N LEU A 56 -3.52 17.13 3.17
CA LEU A 56 -3.23 16.28 2.03
C LEU A 56 -2.83 14.90 2.54
N VAL A 57 -3.60 13.86 2.18
CA VAL A 57 -3.18 12.48 2.32
C VAL A 57 -2.51 12.05 1.03
N LEU A 58 -1.18 12.06 1.04
CA LEU A 58 -0.36 11.63 -0.08
C LEU A 58 -0.19 10.11 -0.05
N VAL A 59 -1.08 9.41 -0.76
CA VAL A 59 -0.91 7.97 -1.02
C VAL A 59 0.17 7.82 -2.10
N SER A 60 1.16 6.96 -1.84
CA SER A 60 2.31 6.81 -2.74
C SER A 60 1.89 6.43 -4.16
N ALA A 61 2.51 7.04 -5.16
CA ALA A 61 2.22 6.84 -6.59
C ALA A 61 3.01 5.63 -7.15
N GLY A 62 2.80 4.45 -6.58
CA GLY A 62 3.62 3.26 -6.66
C GLY A 62 3.78 2.51 -8.01
N PHE A 63 3.38 3.06 -9.16
CA PHE A 63 3.50 2.36 -10.45
C PHE A 63 4.43 3.08 -11.43
N ALA A 64 5.70 3.19 -11.07
CA ALA A 64 6.76 3.70 -11.94
C ALA A 64 8.13 3.32 -11.36
N GLU A 65 9.19 3.63 -12.08
CA GLU A 65 10.55 3.61 -11.58
C GLU A 65 10.74 4.65 -10.48
N ASP A 66 11.69 4.43 -9.58
CA ASP A 66 11.90 5.25 -8.38
C ASP A 66 12.05 6.74 -8.67
N ASP A 67 12.79 7.12 -9.73
CA ASP A 67 13.00 8.51 -10.12
C ASP A 67 11.69 9.21 -10.51
N GLN A 68 10.81 8.53 -11.21
CA GLN A 68 9.51 9.03 -11.59
C GLN A 68 8.60 9.21 -10.37
N VAL A 69 8.56 8.21 -9.46
CA VAL A 69 7.79 8.30 -8.22
C VAL A 69 8.28 9.48 -7.37
N ILE A 70 9.59 9.61 -7.19
CA ILE A 70 10.19 10.72 -6.43
C ILE A 70 9.85 12.07 -7.08
N GLY A 71 9.97 12.17 -8.40
CA GLY A 71 9.66 13.39 -9.15
C GLY A 71 8.18 13.80 -9.05
N ARG A 72 7.25 12.83 -9.09
CA ARG A 72 5.82 13.03 -8.87
C ARG A 72 5.50 13.52 -7.47
N HIS A 73 6.09 12.89 -6.46
CA HIS A 73 5.87 13.30 -5.07
C HIS A 73 6.45 14.70 -4.79
N ALA A 74 7.63 15.02 -5.34
CA ALA A 74 8.19 16.36 -5.23
C ALA A 74 7.23 17.41 -5.80
N ALA A 75 6.69 17.19 -7.01
CA ALA A 75 5.76 18.10 -7.65
C ALA A 75 4.46 18.32 -6.83
N VAL A 76 3.93 17.26 -6.23
CA VAL A 76 2.75 17.36 -5.34
C VAL A 76 3.07 18.17 -4.09
N LEU A 77 4.22 17.96 -3.47
CA LEU A 77 4.63 18.70 -2.25
C LEU A 77 4.90 20.17 -2.54
N GLU A 78 5.53 20.49 -3.68
CA GLU A 78 5.69 21.88 -4.18
C GLU A 78 4.33 22.56 -4.37
N THR A 79 3.39 21.85 -5.01
CA THR A 79 2.01 22.35 -5.18
C THR A 79 1.31 22.53 -3.85
N ALA A 80 1.46 21.58 -2.91
CA ALA A 80 0.87 21.68 -1.57
C ALA A 80 1.38 22.91 -0.80
N SER A 81 2.67 23.20 -0.88
CA SER A 81 3.27 24.39 -0.28
C SER A 81 2.75 25.68 -0.93
N ARG A 82 2.73 25.74 -2.27
CA ARG A 82 2.23 26.89 -3.05
C ARG A 82 0.77 27.20 -2.74
N ASP A 83 -0.08 26.18 -2.64
CA ASP A 83 -1.54 26.33 -2.51
C ASP A 83 -2.01 26.41 -1.05
N GLY A 84 -1.09 26.44 -0.09
CA GLY A 84 -1.39 26.67 1.33
C GLY A 84 -1.98 25.48 2.06
N VAL A 85 -1.62 24.25 1.67
CA VAL A 85 -1.89 23.04 2.46
C VAL A 85 -1.24 23.21 3.83
N ARG A 86 -1.96 22.82 4.88
CA ARG A 86 -1.49 23.01 6.26
C ARG A 86 -0.89 21.76 6.91
N HIS A 87 -1.12 20.59 6.33
CA HIS A 87 -0.56 19.34 6.83
C HIS A 87 -0.50 18.27 5.73
N VAL A 88 0.59 17.53 5.69
CA VAL A 88 0.78 16.40 4.78
C VAL A 88 0.82 15.10 5.58
N VAL A 89 -0.04 14.15 5.25
CA VAL A 89 0.01 12.77 5.77
C VAL A 89 0.50 11.88 4.62
N TYR A 90 1.69 11.31 4.76
CA TYR A 90 2.30 10.49 3.71
C TYR A 90 2.22 9.00 4.05
N THR A 91 1.72 8.17 3.14
CA THR A 91 1.77 6.72 3.28
C THR A 91 3.10 6.20 2.72
N SER A 92 4.00 5.86 3.61
CA SER A 92 5.33 5.32 3.33
C SER A 92 5.37 3.79 3.49
N LEU A 93 6.55 3.22 3.43
CA LEU A 93 6.84 1.81 3.65
C LEU A 93 7.43 1.58 5.04
N THR A 94 7.05 0.51 5.73
CA THR A 94 7.64 0.07 7.00
C THR A 94 9.17 0.03 6.95
N GLY A 95 9.84 0.33 8.08
CA GLY A 95 11.29 0.26 8.19
C GLY A 95 11.85 -1.13 7.92
N ALA A 96 11.12 -2.17 8.28
CA ALA A 96 11.46 -3.55 7.93
C ALA A 96 11.56 -3.81 6.42
N GLY A 97 10.98 -2.93 5.59
CA GLY A 97 11.03 -3.02 4.12
C GLY A 97 12.21 -2.28 3.46
N ASP A 98 13.19 -1.77 4.19
CA ASP A 98 14.29 -0.96 3.61
C ASP A 98 15.16 -1.69 2.57
N HIS A 99 15.14 -3.00 2.56
CA HIS A 99 15.82 -3.86 1.60
C HIS A 99 14.98 -4.20 0.36
N LEU A 100 13.73 -3.77 0.30
CA LEU A 100 12.84 -4.04 -0.84
C LEU A 100 13.17 -3.15 -2.04
N GLY A 101 12.97 -3.69 -3.23
CA GLY A 101 13.35 -3.04 -4.50
C GLY A 101 12.61 -1.72 -4.81
N PHE A 102 11.67 -1.30 -3.96
CA PHE A 102 10.91 -0.04 -4.08
C PHE A 102 11.06 0.87 -2.85
N ALA A 103 11.93 0.52 -1.91
CA ALA A 103 12.12 1.27 -0.68
C ALA A 103 12.74 2.65 -0.91
N LEU A 104 13.59 2.80 -1.94
CA LEU A 104 14.30 4.05 -2.23
C LEU A 104 13.34 5.21 -2.46
N ALA A 105 12.29 5.02 -3.28
CA ALA A 105 11.30 6.05 -3.55
C ALA A 105 10.58 6.49 -2.28
N HIS A 106 10.25 5.55 -1.37
CA HIS A 106 9.64 5.88 -0.09
C HIS A 106 10.57 6.70 0.81
N ARG A 107 11.84 6.29 0.96
CA ARG A 107 12.81 7.00 1.82
C ARG A 107 13.17 8.37 1.26
N ALA A 108 13.30 8.50 -0.06
CA ALA A 108 13.49 9.79 -0.72
C ALA A 108 12.29 10.71 -0.49
N THR A 109 11.06 10.19 -0.63
CA THR A 109 9.84 10.97 -0.36
C THR A 109 9.72 11.36 1.11
N GLU A 110 10.07 10.49 2.08
CA GLU A 110 10.09 10.88 3.48
C GLU A 110 11.02 12.08 3.74
N ARG A 111 12.18 12.15 3.05
CA ARG A 111 13.07 13.33 3.13
C ARG A 111 12.40 14.56 2.56
N LEU A 112 11.75 14.46 1.40
CA LEU A 112 11.01 15.57 0.80
C LEU A 112 9.90 16.06 1.72
N VAL A 113 9.10 15.17 2.30
CA VAL A 113 8.04 15.49 3.28
C VAL A 113 8.59 16.24 4.48
N ARG A 114 9.70 15.77 5.05
CA ARG A 114 10.34 16.41 6.23
C ARG A 114 10.92 17.79 5.93
N THR A 115 11.20 18.10 4.68
CA THR A 115 11.87 19.34 4.25
C THR A 115 10.99 20.26 3.43
N CYS A 116 9.72 19.91 3.15
CA CYS A 116 8.81 20.73 2.33
C CYS A 116 8.30 21.99 3.02
N GLY A 117 8.63 22.21 4.30
CA GLY A 117 8.21 23.39 5.06
C GLY A 117 6.76 23.34 5.58
N LEU A 118 6.07 22.23 5.41
CA LEU A 118 4.72 22.01 5.92
C LEU A 118 4.75 21.09 7.16
N PRO A 119 3.82 21.20 8.10
CA PRO A 119 3.54 20.18 9.11
C PRO A 119 3.26 18.83 8.43
N TRP A 120 3.73 17.73 9.05
CA TRP A 120 3.67 16.43 8.40
C TRP A 120 3.50 15.27 9.38
N THR A 121 2.94 14.17 8.86
CA THR A 121 2.93 12.85 9.52
C THR A 121 3.31 11.79 8.50
N ILE A 122 4.12 10.81 8.88
CA ILE A 122 4.52 9.68 8.04
C ILE A 122 3.91 8.40 8.60
N LEU A 123 3.14 7.71 7.76
CA LEU A 123 2.56 6.40 8.05
C LEU A 123 3.36 5.35 7.29
N ARG A 124 4.26 4.65 7.96
CA ARG A 124 5.07 3.56 7.41
C ARG A 124 4.27 2.27 7.41
N ASN A 125 3.54 2.06 6.33
CA ASN A 125 2.67 0.90 6.15
C ASN A 125 3.47 -0.38 6.01
N GLY A 126 3.09 -1.42 6.73
CA GLY A 126 3.47 -2.80 6.47
C GLY A 126 2.89 -3.29 5.13
N LEU A 127 3.38 -4.41 4.64
CA LEU A 127 2.86 -5.00 3.41
C LEU A 127 1.45 -5.55 3.64
N TYR A 128 0.61 -5.37 2.62
CA TYR A 128 -0.80 -5.72 2.70
C TYR A 128 -1.02 -7.23 2.73
N ALA A 129 -1.90 -7.69 3.59
CA ALA A 129 -2.37 -9.08 3.62
C ALA A 129 -2.97 -9.50 2.27
N GLU A 130 -3.70 -8.60 1.61
CA GLU A 130 -4.27 -8.82 0.28
C GLU A 130 -3.19 -8.99 -0.80
N LEU A 131 -2.07 -8.26 -0.69
CA LEU A 131 -0.92 -8.45 -1.57
C LEU A 131 -0.31 -9.82 -1.33
N PHE A 132 -0.06 -10.17 -0.07
CA PHE A 132 0.54 -11.47 0.29
C PHE A 132 -0.26 -12.64 -0.27
N GLY A 133 -1.58 -12.65 -0.05
CA GLY A 133 -2.47 -13.67 -0.62
C GLY A 133 -2.47 -13.68 -2.15
N GLY A 134 -2.44 -12.50 -2.77
CA GLY A 134 -2.40 -12.35 -4.23
C GLY A 134 -1.09 -12.77 -4.89
N LEU A 135 0.01 -12.91 -4.12
CA LEU A 135 1.31 -13.39 -4.60
C LEU A 135 1.43 -14.93 -4.59
N LEU A 136 0.48 -15.64 -3.98
CA LEU A 136 0.43 -17.11 -4.09
C LEU A 136 -0.01 -17.50 -5.49
N MET A 137 0.74 -18.41 -6.11
CA MET A 137 0.46 -18.91 -7.46
C MET A 137 -0.37 -20.20 -7.40
N TRP A 138 -1.53 -20.20 -8.04
CA TRP A 138 -2.32 -21.42 -8.17
C TRP A 138 -1.65 -22.43 -9.09
N ALA A 139 -1.58 -23.70 -8.65
CA ALA A 139 -1.01 -24.82 -9.40
C ALA A 139 -1.82 -26.08 -9.10
N GLY A 140 -2.60 -26.54 -10.09
CA GLY A 140 -3.50 -27.67 -9.92
C GLY A 140 -4.55 -27.41 -8.84
N ASP A 141 -4.54 -28.26 -7.80
CA ASP A 141 -5.46 -28.21 -6.66
C ASP A 141 -4.90 -27.45 -5.43
N GLY A 142 -3.69 -26.86 -5.54
CA GLY A 142 -3.01 -26.18 -4.46
C GLY A 142 -2.46 -24.80 -4.83
N VAL A 143 -1.70 -24.23 -3.93
CA VAL A 143 -1.00 -22.96 -4.13
C VAL A 143 0.50 -23.12 -3.90
N GLU A 144 1.28 -22.33 -4.59
CA GLU A 144 2.73 -22.30 -4.53
C GLU A 144 3.24 -20.91 -4.20
N SER A 145 4.36 -20.84 -3.48
CA SER A 145 5.03 -19.59 -3.21
C SER A 145 6.55 -19.77 -3.03
N ALA A 146 7.30 -18.70 -3.22
CA ALA A 146 8.74 -18.68 -2.94
C ALA A 146 9.06 -18.19 -1.52
N PHE A 147 8.06 -18.06 -0.65
CA PHE A 147 8.23 -17.54 0.71
C PHE A 147 8.88 -18.54 1.68
N GLY A 148 9.02 -19.82 1.27
CA GLY A 148 9.49 -20.88 2.18
C GLY A 148 8.58 -21.00 3.39
N ASP A 149 9.18 -21.11 4.57
CA ASP A 149 8.48 -21.13 5.87
C ASP A 149 8.44 -19.71 6.51
N GLY A 150 8.87 -18.69 5.78
CA GLY A 150 8.91 -17.31 6.28
C GLY A 150 7.53 -16.72 6.49
N ALA A 151 7.43 -15.80 7.45
CA ALA A 151 6.22 -15.06 7.76
C ALA A 151 6.31 -13.61 7.28
N LEU A 152 5.16 -13.01 7.02
CA LEU A 152 4.98 -11.59 6.82
C LEU A 152 4.14 -11.03 7.98
N ALA A 153 4.60 -9.97 8.65
CA ALA A 153 3.79 -9.15 9.54
C ALA A 153 2.77 -8.35 8.69
N ALA A 154 1.81 -9.10 8.13
CA ALA A 154 0.86 -8.60 7.17
C ALA A 154 -0.17 -7.71 7.85
N VAL A 155 -0.69 -6.72 7.12
CA VAL A 155 -1.71 -5.82 7.63
C VAL A 155 -2.88 -5.72 6.66
N ALA A 156 -4.10 -5.81 7.18
CA ALA A 156 -5.29 -5.59 6.38
C ALA A 156 -5.34 -4.13 5.90
N ARG A 157 -5.54 -3.91 4.60
CA ARG A 157 -5.59 -2.55 4.02
C ARG A 157 -6.65 -1.68 4.67
N ALA A 158 -7.74 -2.27 5.16
CA ALA A 158 -8.79 -1.55 5.86
C ALA A 158 -8.27 -0.88 7.15
N ASP A 159 -7.41 -1.55 7.91
CA ASP A 159 -6.83 -0.98 9.14
C ASP A 159 -5.89 0.18 8.83
N LEU A 160 -5.09 0.08 7.76
CA LEU A 160 -4.24 1.18 7.30
C LEU A 160 -5.05 2.39 6.84
N ALA A 161 -6.15 2.14 6.12
CA ALA A 161 -7.06 3.18 5.68
C ALA A 161 -7.74 3.88 6.87
N GLU A 162 -8.15 3.12 7.89
CA GLU A 162 -8.70 3.67 9.11
C GLU A 162 -7.68 4.49 9.89
N ALA A 163 -6.44 4.00 10.05
CA ALA A 163 -5.36 4.74 10.69
C ALA A 163 -5.05 6.05 9.94
N ALA A 164 -4.98 6.02 8.60
CA ALA A 164 -4.81 7.23 7.80
C ALA A 164 -5.97 8.22 7.97
N ALA A 165 -7.21 7.73 8.08
CA ALA A 165 -8.38 8.57 8.33
C ALA A 165 -8.33 9.21 9.73
N ILE A 166 -7.95 8.46 10.78
CA ILE A 166 -7.81 8.97 12.15
C ILE A 166 -6.79 10.11 12.18
N VAL A 167 -5.59 9.87 11.67
CA VAL A 167 -4.50 10.85 11.65
C VAL A 167 -4.90 12.09 10.84
N SER A 168 -5.54 11.91 9.70
CA SER A 168 -5.92 13.03 8.82
C SER A 168 -7.09 13.87 9.35
N ALA A 169 -7.94 13.30 10.22
CA ALA A 169 -9.05 14.03 10.85
C ALA A 169 -8.58 15.00 11.95
N ASP A 170 -7.48 14.68 12.64
CA ASP A 170 -6.86 15.55 13.67
C ASP A 170 -5.33 15.61 13.49
N PRO A 171 -4.85 16.15 12.35
CA PRO A 171 -3.44 16.03 11.97
C PRO A 171 -2.49 16.76 12.92
N ALA A 172 -2.95 17.80 13.62
CA ALA A 172 -2.11 18.56 14.54
C ALA A 172 -1.59 17.72 15.73
N ARG A 173 -2.34 16.71 16.15
CA ARG A 173 -1.91 15.78 17.22
C ARG A 173 -0.80 14.83 16.80
N HIS A 174 -0.57 14.71 15.49
CA HIS A 174 0.35 13.76 14.89
C HIS A 174 1.52 14.46 14.17
N ASP A 175 1.65 15.79 14.34
CA ASP A 175 2.70 16.56 13.67
C ASP A 175 4.11 16.06 14.03
N GLY A 176 4.95 15.90 13.01
CA GLY A 176 6.32 15.41 13.16
C GLY A 176 6.43 13.92 13.51
N SER A 177 5.31 13.19 13.55
CA SER A 177 5.30 11.79 13.96
C SER A 177 5.53 10.82 12.80
N VAL A 178 6.18 9.71 13.12
CA VAL A 178 6.34 8.55 12.23
C VAL A 178 5.76 7.34 12.93
N TYR A 179 4.85 6.63 12.29
CA TYR A 179 4.20 5.43 12.81
C TYR A 179 4.55 4.21 11.98
N GLU A 180 5.00 3.12 12.63
CA GLU A 180 5.23 1.81 12.00
C GLU A 180 3.94 0.97 12.07
N LEU A 181 3.22 0.90 10.95
CA LEU A 181 1.89 0.29 10.88
C LEU A 181 1.98 -1.16 10.39
N THR A 182 2.31 -2.07 11.29
CA THR A 182 2.44 -3.51 11.01
C THR A 182 1.31 -4.31 11.66
N GLY A 183 0.98 -5.46 11.05
CA GLY A 183 -0.05 -6.38 11.56
C GLY A 183 0.55 -7.62 12.22
N ALA A 184 -0.20 -8.73 12.17
CA ALA A 184 0.23 -10.01 12.71
C ALA A 184 1.00 -10.83 11.66
N PRO A 185 1.99 -11.66 12.07
CA PRO A 185 2.70 -12.52 11.13
C PRO A 185 1.80 -13.65 10.63
N ILE A 186 1.80 -13.84 9.32
CA ILE A 186 1.13 -14.96 8.63
C ILE A 186 2.10 -15.61 7.64
N THR A 187 1.94 -16.92 7.41
CA THR A 187 2.73 -17.69 6.44
C THR A 187 1.90 -18.07 5.22
N ALA A 188 2.56 -18.49 4.13
CA ALA A 188 1.86 -19.04 2.97
C ALA A 188 1.11 -20.35 3.32
N ALA A 189 1.61 -21.12 4.27
CA ALA A 189 0.95 -22.33 4.76
C ALA A 189 -0.37 -22.00 5.48
N ASP A 190 -0.40 -20.92 6.29
CA ASP A 190 -1.63 -20.46 6.94
C ASP A 190 -2.69 -20.08 5.91
N VAL A 191 -2.30 -19.33 4.87
CA VAL A 191 -3.23 -18.95 3.78
C VAL A 191 -3.75 -20.20 3.04
N ALA A 192 -2.88 -21.16 2.74
CA ALA A 192 -3.28 -22.41 2.09
C ALA A 192 -4.24 -23.23 2.96
N ALA A 193 -3.99 -23.30 4.27
CA ALA A 193 -4.88 -23.94 5.24
C ALA A 193 -6.27 -23.24 5.26
N GLY A 194 -6.28 -21.91 5.26
CA GLY A 194 -7.52 -21.13 5.18
C GLY A 194 -8.30 -21.33 3.85
N LEU A 195 -7.61 -21.70 2.77
CA LEU A 195 -8.20 -22.07 1.48
C LEU A 195 -8.63 -23.55 1.41
N ALA A 196 -8.28 -24.35 2.41
CA ALA A 196 -8.41 -25.81 2.42
C ALA A 196 -7.71 -26.50 1.22
N VAL A 197 -6.49 -26.03 0.89
CA VAL A 197 -5.64 -26.56 -0.18
C VAL A 197 -4.21 -26.83 0.29
N ARG A 198 -3.42 -27.52 -0.51
CA ARG A 198 -2.01 -27.75 -0.21
C ARG A 198 -1.15 -26.54 -0.56
N HIS A 199 -0.11 -26.30 0.21
CA HIS A 199 0.96 -25.37 -0.10
C HIS A 199 2.21 -26.14 -0.54
N ARG A 200 2.86 -25.66 -1.61
CA ARG A 200 4.18 -26.11 -2.05
C ARG A 200 5.13 -24.91 -2.13
N ALA A 201 6.23 -25.00 -1.38
CA ALA A 201 7.31 -24.03 -1.52
C ALA A 201 8.09 -24.30 -2.81
N ILE A 202 8.35 -23.23 -3.58
CA ILE A 202 9.22 -23.25 -4.77
C ILE A 202 10.49 -22.44 -4.54
N GLY A 203 11.50 -22.61 -5.40
CA GLY A 203 12.72 -21.82 -5.36
C GLY A 203 12.49 -20.39 -5.87
N LEU A 204 13.31 -19.43 -5.39
CA LEU A 204 13.27 -18.04 -5.87
C LEU A 204 13.56 -17.92 -7.38
N GLU A 205 14.43 -18.78 -7.91
CA GLU A 205 14.73 -18.81 -9.35
C GLU A 205 13.50 -19.22 -10.16
N GLU A 206 12.82 -20.30 -9.75
CA GLU A 206 11.58 -20.76 -10.39
C GLU A 206 10.49 -19.69 -10.31
N TYR A 207 10.32 -19.07 -9.13
CA TYR A 207 9.36 -18.00 -8.94
C TYR A 207 9.60 -16.83 -9.89
N ARG A 208 10.86 -16.34 -9.97
CA ARG A 208 11.22 -15.25 -10.88
C ARG A 208 10.98 -15.62 -12.35
N ARG A 209 11.35 -16.85 -12.77
CA ARG A 209 11.06 -17.34 -14.11
C ARG A 209 9.57 -17.29 -14.43
N ARG A 210 8.73 -17.73 -13.47
CA ARG A 210 7.28 -17.73 -13.64
C ARG A 210 6.69 -16.32 -13.69
N LEU A 211 7.17 -15.40 -12.86
CA LEU A 211 6.77 -13.99 -12.95
C LEU A 211 7.03 -13.40 -14.35
N LEU A 212 8.17 -13.74 -14.97
CA LEU A 212 8.57 -13.22 -16.27
C LEU A 212 7.78 -13.84 -17.44
N HIS A 213 7.35 -15.11 -17.31
CA HIS A 213 6.80 -15.85 -18.43
C HIS A 213 5.33 -16.28 -18.28
N GLU A 214 4.82 -16.37 -17.07
CA GLU A 214 3.49 -16.93 -16.79
C GLU A 214 2.50 -15.88 -16.24
N VAL A 215 2.99 -14.70 -15.79
CA VAL A 215 2.13 -13.61 -15.28
C VAL A 215 2.05 -12.51 -16.33
N PRO A 216 0.94 -12.42 -17.09
CA PRO A 216 0.81 -11.42 -18.15
C PRO A 216 0.63 -10.02 -17.59
N GLY A 217 1.14 -9.02 -18.30
CA GLY A 217 0.89 -7.61 -18.03
C GLY A 217 1.73 -7.00 -16.91
N LEU A 218 2.75 -7.72 -16.39
CA LEU A 218 3.71 -7.11 -15.48
C LEU A 218 4.60 -6.09 -16.21
N LEU A 219 4.78 -4.93 -15.58
CA LEU A 219 5.73 -3.92 -16.04
C LEU A 219 7.17 -4.37 -15.74
N PRO A 220 8.18 -3.90 -16.47
CA PRO A 220 9.58 -4.38 -16.35
C PRO A 220 10.14 -4.33 -14.93
N PHE A 221 9.79 -3.35 -14.12
CA PHE A 221 10.26 -3.19 -12.74
C PHE A 221 9.55 -4.12 -11.74
N GLN A 222 8.38 -4.67 -12.07
CA GLN A 222 7.58 -5.47 -11.13
C GLN A 222 8.16 -6.85 -10.80
N PRO A 223 8.70 -7.66 -11.74
CA PRO A 223 9.30 -8.94 -11.38
C PRO A 223 10.44 -8.84 -10.36
N PRO A 224 11.44 -7.94 -10.48
CA PRO A 224 12.45 -7.77 -9.44
C PRO A 224 11.86 -7.25 -8.12
N MET A 225 10.87 -6.35 -8.16
CA MET A 225 10.16 -5.86 -6.99
C MET A 225 9.46 -7.01 -6.23
N LEU A 226 8.68 -7.83 -6.92
CA LEU A 226 7.98 -8.98 -6.34
C LEU A 226 8.93 -10.05 -5.83
N SER A 227 10.07 -10.27 -6.53
CA SER A 227 11.12 -11.17 -6.09
C SER A 227 11.79 -10.69 -4.80
N SER A 228 11.95 -9.37 -4.62
CA SER A 228 12.51 -8.81 -3.37
C SER A 228 11.59 -9.05 -2.19
N ILE A 229 10.26 -8.95 -2.36
CA ILE A 229 9.27 -9.30 -1.34
C ILE A 229 9.40 -10.79 -0.97
N ALA A 230 9.42 -11.68 -1.97
CA ALA A 230 9.53 -13.11 -1.71
C ALA A 230 10.83 -13.47 -0.98
N THR A 231 11.94 -12.82 -1.34
CA THR A 231 13.22 -12.98 -0.65
C THR A 231 13.15 -12.47 0.78
N GLY A 232 12.58 -11.29 1.00
CA GLY A 232 12.43 -10.69 2.33
C GLY A 232 11.59 -11.55 3.28
N VAL A 233 10.45 -12.06 2.80
CA VAL A 233 9.61 -13.00 3.58
C VAL A 233 10.38 -14.28 3.90
N ARG A 234 10.97 -14.91 2.85
CA ARG A 234 11.68 -16.19 2.99
C ARG A 234 12.80 -16.17 4.04
N HIS A 235 13.46 -15.05 4.21
CA HIS A 235 14.60 -14.88 5.10
C HIS A 235 14.27 -14.16 6.41
N GLY A 236 12.98 -13.94 6.73
CA GLY A 236 12.54 -13.39 8.02
C GLY A 236 12.84 -11.90 8.19
N PHE A 237 12.90 -11.14 7.10
CA PHE A 237 13.11 -9.68 7.18
C PHE A 237 11.81 -8.88 7.35
N LEU A 238 10.65 -9.54 7.20
CA LEU A 238 9.35 -8.86 7.13
C LEU A 238 8.35 -9.35 8.19
N ASP A 239 8.80 -10.05 9.23
CA ASP A 239 7.96 -10.63 10.29
C ASP A 239 7.87 -9.77 11.56
N GLY A 240 8.61 -8.64 11.60
CA GLY A 240 8.63 -7.73 12.75
C GLY A 240 7.29 -7.02 12.97
N THR A 241 6.76 -7.11 14.19
CA THR A 241 5.50 -6.48 14.61
C THR A 241 5.74 -5.23 15.44
N GLY A 242 4.72 -4.35 15.51
CA GLY A 242 4.72 -3.13 16.30
C GLY A 242 3.37 -2.89 16.98
N THR A 243 3.28 -1.82 17.76
CA THR A 243 2.08 -1.46 18.53
C THR A 243 1.39 -0.19 18.01
N ASP A 244 2.01 0.56 17.10
CA ASP A 244 1.52 1.86 16.66
C ASP A 244 0.15 1.76 15.99
N LEU A 245 -0.06 0.72 15.14
CA LEU A 245 -1.33 0.54 14.45
C LEU A 245 -2.48 0.33 15.45
N ALA A 246 -2.32 -0.58 16.40
CA ALA A 246 -3.33 -0.83 17.44
C ALA A 246 -3.57 0.42 18.30
N GLY A 247 -2.50 1.17 18.61
CA GLY A 247 -2.57 2.43 19.34
C GLY A 247 -3.38 3.50 18.62
N LEU A 248 -3.15 3.68 17.31
CA LEU A 248 -3.92 4.62 16.50
C LEU A 248 -5.38 4.20 16.36
N LEU A 249 -5.64 2.92 16.12
CA LEU A 249 -7.00 2.39 15.96
C LEU A 249 -7.81 2.41 17.26
N GLY A 250 -7.16 2.40 18.43
CA GLY A 250 -7.81 2.25 19.72
C GLY A 250 -8.49 0.88 19.92
N ARG A 251 -8.11 -0.11 19.12
CA ARG A 251 -8.59 -1.49 19.11
C ARG A 251 -7.50 -2.45 18.62
N PRO A 252 -7.62 -3.76 18.86
CA PRO A 252 -6.76 -4.74 18.22
C PRO A 252 -6.81 -4.61 16.68
N VAL A 253 -5.67 -4.88 16.02
CA VAL A 253 -5.61 -4.97 14.56
C VAL A 253 -6.48 -6.13 14.06
N SER A 254 -7.03 -5.97 12.86
CA SER A 254 -7.80 -7.04 12.21
C SER A 254 -6.90 -8.25 11.89
N ASP A 255 -7.47 -9.45 11.92
CA ASP A 255 -6.76 -10.64 11.50
C ASP A 255 -6.41 -10.54 9.99
N PRO A 256 -5.10 -10.48 9.63
CA PRO A 256 -4.69 -10.37 8.25
C PRO A 256 -4.95 -11.66 7.44
N LEU A 257 -5.08 -12.80 8.11
CA LEU A 257 -5.26 -14.09 7.43
C LEU A 257 -6.53 -14.11 6.59
N ALA A 258 -7.64 -13.60 7.12
CA ALA A 258 -8.90 -13.54 6.40
C ALA A 258 -8.79 -12.74 5.09
N ALA A 259 -8.10 -11.59 5.12
CA ALA A 259 -7.88 -10.75 3.94
C ALA A 259 -6.96 -11.44 2.92
N ALA A 260 -5.90 -12.10 3.37
CA ALA A 260 -4.98 -12.85 2.51
C ALA A 260 -5.68 -14.05 1.84
N VAL A 261 -6.48 -14.82 2.59
CA VAL A 261 -7.28 -15.95 2.06
C VAL A 261 -8.28 -15.46 1.01
N ALA A 262 -9.00 -14.37 1.28
CA ALA A 262 -9.95 -13.80 0.33
C ALA A 262 -9.25 -13.38 -0.97
N ALA A 263 -8.10 -12.72 -0.89
CA ALA A 263 -7.30 -12.30 -2.04
C ALA A 263 -6.79 -13.51 -2.85
N ALA A 264 -6.21 -14.50 -2.20
CA ALA A 264 -5.74 -15.72 -2.86
C ALA A 264 -6.89 -16.50 -3.53
N SER A 265 -8.07 -16.57 -2.88
CA SER A 265 -9.27 -17.20 -3.44
C SER A 265 -9.78 -16.49 -4.71
N ALA A 266 -9.68 -15.16 -4.75
CA ALA A 266 -10.07 -14.37 -5.92
C ALA A 266 -9.16 -14.61 -7.14
N MET A 267 -7.92 -15.07 -6.92
CA MET A 267 -6.96 -15.41 -7.98
C MET A 267 -7.11 -16.83 -8.51
N ARG A 268 -8.03 -17.67 -7.95
CA ARG A 268 -8.21 -19.06 -8.38
C ARG A 268 -8.68 -19.13 -9.83
N PRO A 269 -7.99 -19.89 -10.71
CA PRO A 269 -8.42 -20.09 -12.09
C PRO A 269 -9.84 -20.67 -12.17
N GLY A 270 -10.64 -20.22 -13.14
CA GLY A 270 -12.02 -20.72 -13.36
C GLY A 270 -13.12 -20.02 -12.55
N ARG A 271 -12.81 -19.10 -11.65
CA ARG A 271 -13.83 -18.16 -11.14
C ARG A 271 -14.07 -17.06 -12.17
N VAL A 272 -15.34 -16.89 -12.58
CA VAL A 272 -15.78 -15.78 -13.42
C VAL A 272 -15.41 -14.49 -12.67
N ARG A 273 -14.49 -13.70 -13.23
CA ARG A 273 -14.15 -12.37 -12.69
C ARG A 273 -15.38 -11.48 -12.91
N THR A 274 -16.18 -11.27 -11.89
CA THR A 274 -17.00 -10.06 -11.84
C THR A 274 -16.02 -8.88 -11.85
N THR A 275 -16.16 -8.03 -12.85
CA THR A 275 -15.30 -6.91 -13.22
C THR A 275 -14.95 -6.00 -12.04
N ALA A 276 -13.90 -6.31 -11.32
CA ALA A 276 -13.19 -5.43 -10.36
C ALA A 276 -11.91 -6.13 -9.86
N GLY A 277 -10.97 -6.46 -10.74
CA GLY A 277 -9.75 -7.17 -10.31
C GLY A 277 -8.76 -7.33 -11.46
N SER A 278 -8.15 -6.23 -11.88
CA SER A 278 -6.78 -6.26 -12.41
C SER A 278 -5.88 -7.02 -11.42
N VAL A 279 -4.82 -7.68 -11.93
CA VAL A 279 -3.66 -8.17 -11.14
C VAL A 279 -3.50 -7.29 -9.92
N PRO A 280 -3.29 -7.84 -8.69
CA PRO A 280 -3.14 -7.00 -7.52
C PRO A 280 -2.13 -5.94 -7.86
N GLN A 281 -2.66 -4.76 -8.16
CA GLN A 281 -1.82 -3.61 -8.33
C GLN A 281 -1.23 -3.44 -6.94
N ALA A 282 0.08 -3.67 -6.80
CA ALA A 282 0.84 -3.24 -5.63
C ALA A 282 0.76 -1.70 -5.61
N THR A 283 -0.45 -1.20 -5.36
CA THR A 283 -0.65 0.20 -5.00
C THR A 283 -0.22 0.29 -3.56
N ALA A 284 1.00 0.81 -3.37
CA ALA A 284 1.36 1.43 -2.13
C ALA A 284 0.30 2.45 -1.75
#